data_3ead6bf17e3f701e635ed57f009f9e53
#
_entry.id   3ead6bf17e3f701e635ed57f009f9e53
#
_cell.length_a   1.000
_cell.length_b   1.000
_cell.length_c   1.000
_cell.angle_alpha   90.00
_cell.angle_beta   90.00
_cell.angle_gamma   90.00
#
_symmetry.space_group_name_H-M   'P 1'
#
loop_
_entity.id
_entity.type
_entity.pdbx_description
1 polymer ?
#
loop_
_entity_poly.entity_id
_entity_poly.type
_entity_poly.pdbx_seq_one_letter_code
_entity_poly.pdbx_strand_id
1 'polypeptide(L)'
;MQAKIQAILQSREILGKEPRVYMQGYDIPELSARLFPVKTQNGLYLAVWSGEEKNVFERPSLVWREKDEVCAVYPFSFSNYLRLTRFLAHLKPSPFNHHPSFGCGDRLGMVSAAHLKALKEFPVFPVIAQQSPRELQKTRRSFADVLLGAAWGILESGYQGTFGADADHIKDEQDLLEARDLGYSMFTLDLSEKVNYRAFAMDERELSRRYEEMNAQEQEVFGRYRDKKFTLSLGVEVDLSEEKLLPLVLAYLPAVEQVEYWYHLLREELSSFDLEISLDEGESITSPEAHFFMAEELHRRGIDFRSIAPRFPGVFEKGIDYIGDREEFSRALWTQVAVARDIGGYRLSLHSGSDKFSIYPIFFRETGGLFHLKTSGTSWLQGVAVVAEKN
;
A
#
# COMPACT_ATOMS: atom_id res chain seq x y z
N MET A 1 -26.47 8.66 25.77
CA MET A 1 -26.56 8.66 24.29
C MET A 1 -26.30 7.26 23.74
N GLN A 2 -25.11 6.69 23.84
CA GLN A 2 -24.78 5.32 23.33
C GLN A 2 -25.77 4.25 23.82
N ALA A 3 -26.03 4.15 25.14
CA ALA A 3 -26.99 3.19 25.70
C ALA A 3 -28.42 3.39 25.16
N LYS A 4 -28.83 4.62 24.88
CA LYS A 4 -30.13 4.95 24.29
C LYS A 4 -30.17 4.48 22.80
N ILE A 5 -29.11 4.71 22.04
CA ILE A 5 -28.99 4.19 20.68
C ILE A 5 -29.05 2.66 20.69
N GLN A 6 -28.29 2.02 21.59
CA GLN A 6 -28.29 0.56 21.73
C GLN A 6 -29.71 0.02 21.99
N ALA A 7 -30.45 0.64 22.91
CA ALA A 7 -31.83 0.26 23.22
C ALA A 7 -32.79 0.45 22.03
N ILE A 8 -32.68 1.59 21.30
CA ILE A 8 -33.47 1.86 20.10
C ILE A 8 -33.24 0.76 19.04
N LEU A 9 -31.97 0.41 18.77
CA LEU A 9 -31.63 -0.58 17.77
C LEU A 9 -32.13 -1.99 18.17
N GLN A 10 -32.00 -2.36 19.43
CA GLN A 10 -32.50 -3.64 19.96
C GLN A 10 -34.02 -3.77 19.89
N SER A 11 -34.75 -2.66 20.14
CA SER A 11 -36.23 -2.67 20.12
C SER A 11 -36.84 -2.79 18.74
N ARG A 12 -36.07 -2.54 17.68
CA ARG A 12 -36.59 -2.42 16.30
C ARG A 12 -36.30 -3.60 15.39
N GLU A 13 -35.37 -4.48 15.76
CA GLU A 13 -34.91 -5.68 14.98
C GLU A 13 -34.59 -5.40 13.49
N ILE A 14 -34.70 -4.15 13.02
CA ILE A 14 -34.61 -3.75 11.61
C ILE A 14 -33.19 -4.00 11.05
N LEU A 15 -32.18 -3.88 11.91
CA LEU A 15 -30.76 -4.02 11.54
C LEU A 15 -30.16 -5.39 11.91
N GLY A 16 -31.00 -6.38 12.26
CA GLY A 16 -30.57 -7.69 12.68
C GLY A 16 -30.41 -7.82 14.20
N LYS A 17 -30.07 -9.04 14.63
CA LYS A 17 -29.88 -9.34 16.05
C LYS A 17 -28.56 -8.76 16.58
N GLU A 18 -28.55 -8.44 17.88
CA GLU A 18 -27.36 -8.02 18.63
C GLU A 18 -26.55 -6.86 18.02
N PRO A 19 -27.19 -5.70 17.78
CA PRO A 19 -26.44 -4.52 17.33
C PRO A 19 -25.40 -4.13 18.37
N ARG A 20 -24.16 -3.81 17.93
CA ARG A 20 -23.08 -3.29 18.76
C ARG A 20 -22.86 -1.81 18.42
N VAL A 21 -23.17 -0.94 19.35
CA VAL A 21 -22.83 0.49 19.26
C VAL A 21 -21.47 0.68 19.92
N TYR A 22 -20.49 1.20 19.17
CA TYR A 22 -19.17 1.45 19.71
C TYR A 22 -19.20 2.66 20.67
N MET A 23 -18.41 2.58 21.75
CA MET A 23 -18.37 3.65 22.78
C MET A 23 -17.78 4.94 22.24
N GLN A 24 -16.94 4.86 21.25
CA GLN A 24 -16.30 5.99 20.61
C GLN A 24 -17.30 6.75 19.76
N GLY A 25 -17.74 7.92 20.26
CA GLY A 25 -18.56 8.85 19.49
C GLY A 25 -17.69 9.96 18.91
N TYR A 26 -18.04 10.39 17.71
CA TYR A 26 -17.37 11.46 16.98
C TYR A 26 -18.26 12.69 16.96
N ASP A 27 -17.81 13.78 17.57
CA ASP A 27 -18.54 15.03 17.49
C ASP A 27 -18.38 15.65 16.11
N ILE A 28 -19.49 16.12 15.54
CA ILE A 28 -19.55 16.82 14.25
C ILE A 28 -20.17 18.20 14.53
N PRO A 29 -19.35 19.17 14.91
CA PRO A 29 -19.85 20.50 15.32
C PRO A 29 -20.67 21.19 14.25
N GLU A 30 -20.28 21.06 12.98
CA GLU A 30 -20.95 21.66 11.82
C GLU A 30 -22.39 21.18 11.66
N LEU A 31 -22.70 20.01 12.19
CA LEU A 31 -24.04 19.42 12.19
C LEU A 31 -24.75 19.54 13.54
N SER A 32 -24.07 20.04 14.56
CA SER A 32 -24.56 19.95 15.95
C SER A 32 -24.99 18.52 16.29
N ALA A 33 -24.18 17.55 15.89
CA ALA A 33 -24.49 16.12 15.96
C ALA A 33 -23.33 15.33 16.51
N ARG A 34 -23.64 14.14 17.02
CA ARG A 34 -22.63 13.12 17.39
C ARG A 34 -22.88 11.82 16.67
N LEU A 35 -21.85 11.27 16.06
CA LEU A 35 -21.88 10.05 15.29
C LEU A 35 -21.32 8.90 16.12
N PHE A 36 -21.96 7.72 15.99
CA PHE A 36 -21.51 6.47 16.60
C PHE A 36 -21.43 5.37 15.54
N PRO A 37 -20.29 4.67 15.41
CA PRO A 37 -20.22 3.47 14.60
C PRO A 37 -21.10 2.37 15.18
N VAL A 38 -21.81 1.64 14.32
CA VAL A 38 -22.70 0.53 14.69
C VAL A 38 -22.40 -0.67 13.81
N LYS A 39 -22.13 -1.81 14.43
CA LYS A 39 -21.96 -3.08 13.73
C LYS A 39 -23.13 -4.00 14.08
N THR A 40 -23.70 -4.64 13.06
CA THR A 40 -24.78 -5.62 13.21
C THR A 40 -24.46 -6.89 12.43
N GLN A 41 -25.31 -7.88 12.50
CA GLN A 41 -25.21 -9.07 11.63
C GLN A 41 -25.42 -8.72 10.14
N ASN A 42 -26.17 -7.65 9.85
CA ASN A 42 -26.54 -7.25 8.50
C ASN A 42 -25.56 -6.22 7.88
N GLY A 43 -24.58 -5.72 8.64
CA GLY A 43 -23.59 -4.79 8.12
C GLY A 43 -23.12 -3.73 9.11
N LEU A 44 -22.49 -2.72 8.53
CA LEU A 44 -21.88 -1.59 9.22
C LEU A 44 -22.72 -0.33 9.01
N TYR A 45 -22.92 0.45 10.06
CA TYR A 45 -23.79 1.62 10.03
C TYR A 45 -23.20 2.77 10.83
N LEU A 46 -23.72 3.98 10.56
CA LEU A 46 -23.42 5.22 11.25
C LEU A 46 -24.72 5.70 11.95
N ALA A 47 -24.74 5.71 13.26
CA ALA A 47 -25.83 6.30 14.02
C ALA A 47 -25.52 7.78 14.32
N VAL A 48 -26.32 8.70 13.80
CA VAL A 48 -26.18 10.15 13.98
C VAL A 48 -27.21 10.61 14.98
N TRP A 49 -26.75 11.18 16.09
CA TRP A 49 -27.56 11.73 17.14
C TRP A 49 -27.54 13.27 17.08
N SER A 50 -28.69 13.89 17.03
CA SER A 50 -28.84 15.36 16.91
C SER A 50 -30.16 15.86 17.50
N GLY A 51 -30.32 17.17 17.62
CA GLY A 51 -31.59 17.80 18.00
C GLY A 51 -32.63 17.83 16.88
N GLU A 52 -32.21 17.70 15.63
CA GLU A 52 -33.09 17.71 14.47
C GLU A 52 -32.53 16.74 13.38
N GLU A 53 -33.37 16.31 12.45
CA GLU A 53 -32.95 15.42 11.38
C GLU A 53 -31.93 16.11 10.45
N LYS A 54 -30.81 15.44 10.24
CA LYS A 54 -29.73 15.91 9.36
C LYS A 54 -29.68 15.06 8.11
N ASN A 55 -30.07 15.63 6.97
CA ASN A 55 -30.07 14.97 5.67
C ASN A 55 -28.68 15.03 4.98
N VAL A 56 -27.64 14.67 5.72
CA VAL A 56 -26.25 14.72 5.23
C VAL A 56 -25.81 13.42 4.57
N PHE A 57 -26.31 12.31 5.08
CA PHE A 57 -26.04 10.98 4.56
C PHE A 57 -27.20 10.44 3.72
N GLU A 58 -26.94 9.45 2.90
CA GLU A 58 -27.93 8.87 2.00
C GLU A 58 -28.62 7.66 2.60
N ARG A 59 -29.94 7.53 2.31
CA ARG A 59 -30.73 6.33 2.58
C ARG A 59 -30.70 5.88 4.03
N PRO A 60 -31.29 6.61 4.97
CA PRO A 60 -31.37 6.17 6.35
C PRO A 60 -32.11 4.83 6.43
N SER A 61 -31.51 3.85 7.12
CA SER A 61 -32.13 2.57 7.42
C SER A 61 -33.11 2.66 8.57
N LEU A 62 -32.93 3.64 9.44
CA LEU A 62 -33.80 3.92 10.58
C LEU A 62 -33.75 5.41 10.91
N VAL A 63 -34.91 5.98 11.23
CA VAL A 63 -35.02 7.32 11.88
C VAL A 63 -35.93 7.19 13.08
N TRP A 64 -35.37 7.54 14.24
CA TRP A 64 -36.10 7.59 15.51
C TRP A 64 -36.17 9.04 15.99
N ARG A 65 -37.33 9.43 16.54
CA ARG A 65 -37.54 10.79 17.07
C ARG A 65 -38.27 10.72 18.39
N GLU A 66 -37.81 11.49 19.35
CA GLU A 66 -38.48 11.69 20.64
C GLU A 66 -38.18 13.09 21.16
N LYS A 67 -39.20 13.93 21.33
CA LYS A 67 -39.06 15.33 21.71
C LYS A 67 -38.07 16.07 20.80
N ASP A 68 -37.01 16.63 21.38
CA ASP A 68 -35.97 17.39 20.70
C ASP A 68 -34.73 16.50 20.36
N GLU A 69 -34.92 15.20 20.27
CA GLU A 69 -33.84 14.26 19.95
C GLU A 69 -34.19 13.43 18.70
N VAL A 70 -33.21 13.30 17.82
CA VAL A 70 -33.29 12.47 16.61
C VAL A 70 -32.09 11.54 16.55
N CYS A 71 -32.36 10.27 16.28
CA CYS A 71 -31.32 9.28 15.93
C CYS A 71 -31.60 8.75 14.53
N ALA A 72 -30.76 9.08 13.59
CA ALA A 72 -30.83 8.53 12.23
C ALA A 72 -29.66 7.57 11.99
N VAL A 73 -29.95 6.38 11.45
CA VAL A 73 -28.97 5.32 11.22
C VAL A 73 -28.82 5.08 9.74
N TYR A 74 -27.60 5.22 9.24
CA TYR A 74 -27.27 5.16 7.82
C TYR A 74 -26.33 3.98 7.55
N PRO A 75 -26.42 3.30 6.40
CA PRO A 75 -25.45 2.29 6.01
C PRO A 75 -24.07 2.93 5.82
N PHE A 76 -23.01 2.25 6.24
CA PHE A 76 -21.64 2.67 5.97
C PHE A 76 -21.26 2.25 4.54
N SER A 77 -21.85 2.94 3.55
CA SER A 77 -21.57 2.79 2.13
C SER A 77 -20.44 3.72 1.69
N PHE A 78 -19.88 3.48 0.51
CA PHE A 78 -18.82 4.34 -0.04
C PHE A 78 -19.29 5.79 -0.23
N SER A 79 -20.53 6.01 -0.70
CA SER A 79 -21.12 7.34 -0.78
C SER A 79 -21.20 8.04 0.58
N ASN A 80 -21.62 7.32 1.63
CA ASN A 80 -21.69 7.89 2.98
C ASN A 80 -20.30 8.07 3.60
N TYR A 81 -19.32 7.21 3.28
CA TYR A 81 -17.91 7.41 3.63
C TYR A 81 -17.36 8.72 3.04
N LEU A 82 -17.55 8.96 1.73
CA LEU A 82 -17.11 10.20 1.09
C LEU A 82 -17.74 11.46 1.72
N ARG A 83 -19.00 11.37 2.16
CA ARG A 83 -19.66 12.46 2.89
C ARG A 83 -19.06 12.65 4.29
N LEU A 84 -18.81 11.54 4.97
CA LEU A 84 -18.22 11.54 6.32
C LEU A 84 -16.82 12.14 6.33
N THR A 85 -15.99 11.89 5.31
CA THR A 85 -14.63 12.46 5.20
C THR A 85 -14.60 13.99 5.09
N ARG A 86 -15.73 14.64 4.84
CA ARG A 86 -15.84 16.11 4.86
C ARG A 86 -15.82 16.65 6.29
N PHE A 87 -16.24 15.86 7.27
CA PHE A 87 -16.30 16.21 8.68
C PHE A 87 -15.15 15.58 9.47
N LEU A 88 -14.75 14.37 9.12
CA LEU A 88 -13.69 13.61 9.77
C LEU A 88 -12.53 13.42 8.78
N ALA A 89 -11.70 14.47 8.63
CA ALA A 89 -10.63 14.48 7.62
C ALA A 89 -9.60 13.35 7.81
N HIS A 90 -9.40 12.88 9.05
CA HIS A 90 -8.49 11.77 9.36
C HIS A 90 -8.95 10.41 8.80
N LEU A 91 -10.16 10.32 8.23
CA LEU A 91 -10.63 9.15 7.48
C LEU A 91 -10.18 9.14 6.02
N LYS A 92 -9.56 10.21 5.53
CA LYS A 92 -8.95 10.23 4.18
C LYS A 92 -7.55 9.67 4.26
N PRO A 93 -7.16 8.79 3.33
CA PRO A 93 -5.76 8.40 3.19
C PRO A 93 -4.87 9.61 2.90
N SER A 94 -3.64 9.55 3.35
CA SER A 94 -2.63 10.57 3.07
C SER A 94 -1.29 9.91 2.74
N PRO A 95 -0.44 10.56 1.93
CA PRO A 95 0.94 10.12 1.74
C PRO A 95 1.71 10.15 3.07
N PHE A 96 2.68 9.25 3.22
CA PHE A 96 3.50 9.16 4.43
C PHE A 96 4.89 9.79 4.29
N ASN A 97 5.21 10.32 3.12
CA ASN A 97 6.44 11.06 2.84
C ASN A 97 7.71 10.26 3.25
N HIS A 98 8.54 10.76 4.18
CA HIS A 98 9.82 10.18 4.58
C HIS A 98 9.80 9.37 5.88
N HIS A 99 8.63 9.07 6.45
CA HIS A 99 8.56 8.26 7.66
C HIS A 99 8.71 6.77 7.37
N PRO A 100 9.26 5.97 8.30
CA PRO A 100 9.14 4.52 8.21
C PRO A 100 7.67 4.13 8.22
N SER A 101 7.31 3.14 7.43
CA SER A 101 5.92 2.76 7.24
C SER A 101 5.71 1.26 7.28
N PHE A 102 4.51 0.88 7.70
CA PHE A 102 4.13 -0.51 7.88
C PHE A 102 2.79 -0.76 7.19
N GLY A 103 2.83 -1.57 6.13
CA GLY A 103 1.67 -2.00 5.38
C GLY A 103 1.01 -3.23 6.00
N CYS A 104 -0.28 -3.11 6.31
CA CYS A 104 -1.08 -4.16 6.92
C CYS A 104 -2.22 -4.57 5.99
N GLY A 105 -2.04 -5.63 5.22
CA GLY A 105 -3.12 -6.20 4.41
C GLY A 105 -4.24 -6.79 5.26
N ASP A 106 -5.48 -6.46 4.94
CA ASP A 106 -6.68 -7.03 5.57
C ASP A 106 -7.58 -7.63 4.50
N ARG A 107 -7.28 -8.87 4.10
CA ARG A 107 -7.98 -9.55 3.01
C ARG A 107 -9.46 -9.80 3.27
N LEU A 108 -9.86 -9.84 4.53
CA LEU A 108 -11.25 -10.09 4.93
C LEU A 108 -12.00 -8.81 5.33
N GLY A 109 -11.29 -7.67 5.47
CA GLY A 109 -11.87 -6.40 5.92
C GLY A 109 -12.35 -6.43 7.37
N MET A 110 -11.68 -7.20 8.22
CA MET A 110 -12.16 -7.47 9.59
C MET A 110 -11.17 -7.07 10.69
N VAL A 111 -9.91 -6.81 10.35
CA VAL A 111 -8.83 -6.72 11.35
C VAL A 111 -8.09 -5.38 11.36
N SER A 112 -8.48 -4.42 10.53
CA SER A 112 -7.81 -3.10 10.45
C SER A 112 -7.77 -2.38 11.80
N ALA A 113 -8.82 -2.49 12.65
CA ALA A 113 -8.81 -1.94 14.00
C ALA A 113 -7.75 -2.60 14.91
N ALA A 114 -7.53 -3.91 14.76
CA ALA A 114 -6.49 -4.63 15.51
C ALA A 114 -5.09 -4.25 15.03
N HIS A 115 -4.89 -4.08 13.73
CA HIS A 115 -3.63 -3.60 13.16
C HIS A 115 -3.27 -2.22 13.70
N LEU A 116 -4.20 -1.26 13.69
CA LEU A 116 -3.99 0.07 14.26
C LEU A 116 -3.63 0.03 15.74
N LYS A 117 -4.31 -0.84 16.50
CA LYS A 117 -4.00 -1.03 17.92
C LYS A 117 -2.60 -1.60 18.14
N ALA A 118 -2.18 -2.56 17.32
CA ALA A 118 -0.85 -3.14 17.39
C ALA A 118 0.26 -2.14 17.03
N LEU A 119 0.02 -1.28 16.03
CA LEU A 119 1.00 -0.29 15.57
C LEU A 119 1.09 0.96 16.46
N LYS A 120 0.12 1.20 17.33
CA LYS A 120 0.03 2.43 18.14
C LYS A 120 1.29 2.75 18.96
N GLU A 121 1.98 1.72 19.43
CA GLU A 121 3.18 1.85 20.28
C GLU A 121 4.47 2.06 19.46
N PHE A 122 4.40 2.04 18.13
CA PHE A 122 5.57 2.13 17.27
C PHE A 122 5.56 3.42 16.45
N PRO A 123 6.72 4.08 16.25
CA PRO A 123 6.84 5.30 15.45
C PRO A 123 6.86 4.98 13.94
N VAL A 124 5.84 4.29 13.45
CA VAL A 124 5.70 3.93 12.04
C VAL A 124 4.39 4.47 11.50
N PHE A 125 4.39 4.86 10.22
CA PHE A 125 3.17 5.28 9.53
C PHE A 125 2.36 4.05 9.09
N PRO A 126 1.10 3.90 9.51
CA PRO A 126 0.28 2.75 9.17
C PRO A 126 -0.29 2.88 7.75
N VAL A 127 -0.04 1.91 6.89
CA VAL A 127 -0.72 1.72 5.61
C VAL A 127 -1.71 0.57 5.79
N ILE A 128 -2.99 0.87 6.01
CA ILE A 128 -3.99 -0.12 6.42
C ILE A 128 -5.03 -0.47 5.35
N ALA A 129 -5.10 0.28 4.27
CA ALA A 129 -5.79 -0.11 3.05
C ALA A 129 -4.73 -0.61 2.07
N GLN A 130 -4.53 -1.93 1.96
CA GLN A 130 -3.50 -2.52 1.13
C GLN A 130 -3.95 -3.89 0.64
N GLN A 131 -4.24 -4.00 -0.66
CA GLN A 131 -4.61 -5.26 -1.30
C GLN A 131 -4.37 -5.18 -2.80
N SER A 132 -3.75 -6.22 -3.38
CA SER A 132 -3.47 -6.28 -4.81
C SER A 132 -4.72 -6.67 -5.63
N PRO A 133 -4.81 -6.30 -6.93
CA PRO A 133 -5.91 -6.70 -7.81
C PRO A 133 -6.16 -8.21 -7.81
N ARG A 134 -5.10 -9.03 -7.81
CA ARG A 134 -5.19 -10.49 -7.71
C ARG A 134 -5.88 -10.96 -6.42
N GLU A 135 -5.61 -10.26 -5.31
CA GLU A 135 -6.23 -10.56 -4.02
C GLU A 135 -7.67 -10.07 -3.97
N LEU A 136 -7.96 -8.89 -4.56
CA LEU A 136 -9.33 -8.36 -4.70
C LEU A 136 -10.21 -9.36 -5.44
N GLN A 137 -9.74 -9.86 -6.57
CA GLN A 137 -10.46 -10.88 -7.35
C GLN A 137 -10.76 -12.15 -6.53
N LYS A 138 -9.76 -12.68 -5.82
CA LYS A 138 -9.91 -13.89 -4.98
C LYS A 138 -10.86 -13.71 -3.82
N THR A 139 -10.90 -12.53 -3.23
CA THR A 139 -11.76 -12.19 -2.08
C THR A 139 -13.10 -11.61 -2.49
N ARG A 140 -13.32 -11.37 -3.78
CA ARG A 140 -14.51 -10.69 -4.35
C ARG A 140 -14.73 -9.32 -3.71
N ARG A 141 -13.65 -8.59 -3.48
CA ARG A 141 -13.65 -7.22 -2.98
C ARG A 141 -13.21 -6.27 -4.08
N SER A 142 -13.54 -5.00 -3.94
CA SER A 142 -13.08 -3.89 -4.76
C SER A 142 -12.09 -3.01 -3.99
N PHE A 143 -11.40 -2.11 -4.65
CA PHE A 143 -10.61 -1.07 -4.00
C PHE A 143 -11.46 -0.22 -3.03
N ALA A 144 -12.72 0.07 -3.40
CA ALA A 144 -13.66 0.77 -2.51
C ALA A 144 -13.94 -0.01 -1.23
N ASP A 145 -14.09 -1.35 -1.30
CA ASP A 145 -14.30 -2.20 -0.11
C ASP A 145 -13.09 -2.21 0.82
N VAL A 146 -11.88 -2.13 0.26
CA VAL A 146 -10.65 -2.05 1.06
C VAL A 146 -10.57 -0.72 1.81
N LEU A 147 -10.85 0.40 1.14
CA LEU A 147 -10.93 1.72 1.78
C LEU A 147 -12.00 1.77 2.86
N LEU A 148 -13.19 1.22 2.60
CA LEU A 148 -14.26 1.13 3.60
C LEU A 148 -13.84 0.32 4.81
N GLY A 149 -13.16 -0.82 4.60
CA GLY A 149 -12.64 -1.65 5.69
C GLY A 149 -11.62 -0.91 6.56
N ALA A 150 -10.71 -0.17 5.94
CA ALA A 150 -9.73 0.66 6.63
C ALA A 150 -10.39 1.79 7.42
N ALA A 151 -11.29 2.56 6.79
CA ALA A 151 -12.03 3.64 7.43
C ALA A 151 -12.89 3.14 8.59
N TRP A 152 -13.51 1.96 8.44
CA TRP A 152 -14.21 1.31 9.54
C TRP A 152 -13.28 0.96 10.69
N GLY A 153 -12.10 0.39 10.42
CA GLY A 153 -11.10 0.08 11.43
C GLY A 153 -10.66 1.32 12.22
N ILE A 154 -10.55 2.48 11.57
CA ILE A 154 -10.26 3.77 12.21
C ILE A 154 -11.42 4.17 13.14
N LEU A 155 -12.66 4.13 12.66
CA LEU A 155 -13.83 4.45 13.46
C LEU A 155 -13.99 3.48 14.66
N GLU A 156 -13.76 2.20 14.46
CA GLU A 156 -13.87 1.17 15.49
C GLU A 156 -12.79 1.30 16.56
N SER A 157 -11.54 1.60 16.17
CA SER A 157 -10.41 1.73 17.08
C SER A 157 -10.33 3.10 17.76
N GLY A 158 -10.98 4.11 17.19
CA GLY A 158 -10.86 5.51 17.60
C GLY A 158 -9.52 6.15 17.26
N TYR A 159 -8.84 5.62 16.26
CA TYR A 159 -7.58 6.18 15.79
C TYR A 159 -7.81 7.57 15.19
N GLN A 160 -6.96 8.55 15.57
CA GLN A 160 -7.08 9.94 15.15
C GLN A 160 -5.87 10.39 14.29
N GLY A 161 -4.91 9.50 14.04
CA GLY A 161 -3.76 9.79 13.20
C GLY A 161 -4.07 9.66 11.71
N THR A 162 -3.05 9.92 10.92
CA THR A 162 -3.07 9.72 9.46
C THR A 162 -2.77 8.26 9.09
N PHE A 163 -3.23 7.82 7.94
CA PHE A 163 -2.97 6.48 7.41
C PHE A 163 -2.82 6.51 5.90
N GLY A 164 -2.14 5.50 5.35
CA GLY A 164 -1.96 5.29 3.92
C GLY A 164 -2.93 4.27 3.33
N ALA A 165 -3.23 4.47 2.06
CA ALA A 165 -3.93 3.50 1.23
C ALA A 165 -3.09 3.17 0.01
N ASP A 166 -2.64 1.92 -0.09
CA ASP A 166 -1.77 1.40 -1.14
C ASP A 166 -2.56 0.56 -2.14
N ALA A 167 -2.59 1.01 -3.38
CA ALA A 167 -3.00 0.20 -4.51
C ALA A 167 -1.84 -0.74 -4.86
N ASP A 168 -1.86 -1.91 -4.23
CA ASP A 168 -0.74 -2.84 -4.13
C ASP A 168 -0.57 -3.67 -5.41
N HIS A 169 0.65 -3.68 -6.00
CA HIS A 169 1.01 -4.47 -7.19
C HIS A 169 0.12 -4.21 -8.41
N ILE A 170 0.02 -2.95 -8.80
CA ILE A 170 -0.68 -2.52 -10.03
C ILE A 170 0.11 -2.96 -11.26
N LYS A 171 -0.55 -3.66 -12.18
CA LYS A 171 0.01 -4.14 -13.45
C LYS A 171 -0.66 -3.54 -14.68
N ASP A 172 -1.83 -2.95 -14.53
CA ASP A 172 -2.56 -2.34 -15.63
C ASP A 172 -3.09 -0.94 -15.29
N GLU A 173 -3.40 -0.18 -16.31
CA GLU A 173 -3.81 1.21 -16.22
C GLU A 173 -5.22 1.35 -15.63
N GLN A 174 -6.12 0.40 -15.88
CA GLN A 174 -7.49 0.49 -15.38
C GLN A 174 -7.51 0.45 -13.85
N ASP A 175 -6.77 -0.48 -13.24
CA ASP A 175 -6.63 -0.59 -11.78
C ASP A 175 -5.96 0.67 -11.19
N LEU A 176 -4.95 1.22 -11.89
CA LEU A 176 -4.28 2.46 -11.49
C LEU A 176 -5.27 3.62 -11.40
N LEU A 177 -6.05 3.83 -12.46
CA LEU A 177 -7.01 4.92 -12.56
C LEU A 177 -8.17 4.74 -11.57
N GLU A 178 -8.69 3.52 -11.40
CA GLU A 178 -9.73 3.22 -10.41
C GLU A 178 -9.25 3.57 -8.99
N ALA A 179 -8.06 3.12 -8.61
CA ALA A 179 -7.51 3.42 -7.28
C ALA A 179 -7.26 4.93 -7.09
N ARG A 180 -6.75 5.64 -8.10
CA ARG A 180 -6.59 7.09 -8.10
C ARG A 180 -7.91 7.81 -7.82
N ASP A 181 -8.95 7.46 -8.57
CA ASP A 181 -10.26 8.12 -8.52
C ASP A 181 -11.00 7.83 -7.19
N LEU A 182 -10.69 6.71 -6.56
CA LEU A 182 -11.18 6.36 -5.22
C LEU A 182 -10.44 7.08 -4.09
N GLY A 183 -9.31 7.74 -4.37
CA GLY A 183 -8.55 8.53 -3.40
C GLY A 183 -7.49 7.73 -2.64
N TYR A 184 -6.90 6.73 -3.27
CA TYR A 184 -5.69 6.07 -2.76
C TYR A 184 -4.53 7.07 -2.68
N SER A 185 -3.66 6.89 -1.71
CA SER A 185 -2.53 7.79 -1.43
C SER A 185 -1.16 7.19 -1.74
N MET A 186 -1.11 5.90 -2.06
CA MET A 186 0.08 5.17 -2.44
C MET A 186 -0.24 4.23 -3.61
N PHE A 187 0.71 4.07 -4.51
CA PHE A 187 0.61 3.21 -5.69
C PHE A 187 1.88 2.39 -5.82
N THR A 188 1.78 1.07 -5.71
CA THR A 188 2.86 0.13 -5.94
C THR A 188 2.78 -0.39 -7.37
N LEU A 189 3.72 0.01 -8.21
CA LEU A 189 3.79 -0.41 -9.60
C LEU A 189 4.58 -1.71 -9.73
N ASP A 190 3.93 -2.79 -10.12
CA ASP A 190 4.58 -4.08 -10.37
C ASP A 190 5.10 -4.13 -11.81
N LEU A 191 6.41 -4.12 -11.94
CA LEU A 191 7.11 -4.08 -13.21
C LEU A 191 7.58 -5.44 -13.70
N SER A 192 7.20 -6.53 -13.04
CA SER A 192 7.67 -7.89 -13.37
C SER A 192 7.41 -8.29 -14.84
N GLU A 193 6.33 -7.79 -15.44
CA GLU A 193 5.98 -8.06 -16.85
C GLU A 193 6.58 -7.04 -17.83
N LYS A 194 7.18 -5.95 -17.33
CA LYS A 194 7.80 -4.89 -18.15
C LYS A 194 9.31 -5.01 -18.26
N VAL A 195 9.94 -5.72 -17.30
CA VAL A 195 11.36 -6.02 -17.34
C VAL A 195 11.59 -7.20 -18.29
N ASN A 196 12.39 -6.97 -19.32
CA ASN A 196 12.77 -8.02 -20.27
C ASN A 196 13.96 -8.83 -19.77
N TYR A 197 13.71 -9.78 -18.86
CA TYR A 197 14.75 -10.64 -18.27
C TYR A 197 15.51 -11.48 -19.30
N ARG A 198 14.94 -11.74 -20.50
CA ARG A 198 15.62 -12.44 -21.58
C ARG A 198 16.90 -11.73 -22.01
N ALA A 199 16.99 -10.41 -21.85
CA ALA A 199 18.19 -9.65 -22.21
C ALA A 199 19.45 -10.15 -21.50
N PHE A 200 19.32 -10.67 -20.27
CA PHE A 200 20.44 -11.21 -19.49
C PHE A 200 20.86 -12.62 -19.91
N ALA A 201 20.08 -13.30 -20.73
CA ALA A 201 20.37 -14.63 -21.26
C ALA A 201 20.80 -14.61 -22.73
N MET A 202 20.91 -13.42 -23.36
CA MET A 202 21.35 -13.26 -24.74
C MET A 202 22.84 -13.56 -24.88
N ASP A 203 23.21 -14.29 -25.94
CA ASP A 203 24.61 -14.48 -26.29
C ASP A 203 25.22 -13.24 -26.99
N GLU A 204 26.55 -13.25 -27.23
CA GLU A 204 27.25 -12.10 -27.83
C GLU A 204 26.69 -11.74 -29.22
N ARG A 205 26.21 -12.69 -30.00
CA ARG A 205 25.66 -12.45 -31.34
C ARG A 205 24.30 -11.78 -31.25
N GLU A 206 23.48 -12.24 -30.34
CA GLU A 206 22.17 -11.64 -30.07
C GLU A 206 22.32 -10.20 -29.51
N LEU A 207 23.25 -9.99 -28.57
CA LEU A 207 23.56 -8.67 -28.03
C LEU A 207 24.11 -7.74 -29.11
N SER A 208 25.05 -8.17 -29.95
CA SER A 208 25.59 -7.36 -31.07
C SER A 208 24.49 -6.94 -32.04
N ARG A 209 23.58 -7.85 -32.39
CA ARG A 209 22.43 -7.53 -33.23
C ARG A 209 21.51 -6.51 -32.56
N ARG A 210 21.18 -6.72 -31.28
CA ARG A 210 20.32 -5.79 -30.53
C ARG A 210 20.94 -4.41 -30.36
N TYR A 211 22.26 -4.34 -30.24
CA TYR A 211 22.99 -3.07 -30.22
C TYR A 211 22.81 -2.30 -31.55
N GLU A 212 22.94 -2.99 -32.72
CA GLU A 212 22.70 -2.37 -34.02
C GLU A 212 21.25 -1.96 -34.26
N GLU A 213 20.31 -2.65 -33.64
CA GLU A 213 18.86 -2.43 -33.74
C GLU A 213 18.31 -1.42 -32.68
N MET A 214 19.16 -0.87 -31.80
CA MET A 214 18.74 0.06 -30.76
C MET A 214 18.08 1.29 -31.38
N ASN A 215 16.93 1.67 -30.83
CA ASN A 215 16.26 2.93 -31.16
C ASN A 215 17.02 4.15 -30.59
N ALA A 216 16.62 5.34 -30.97
CA ALA A 216 17.30 6.59 -30.57
C ALA A 216 17.34 6.77 -29.04
N GLN A 217 16.31 6.38 -28.34
CA GLN A 217 16.23 6.49 -26.88
C GLN A 217 17.14 5.47 -26.18
N GLU A 218 17.13 4.23 -26.64
CA GLU A 218 18.04 3.19 -26.14
C GLU A 218 19.50 3.60 -26.35
N GLN A 219 19.83 4.17 -27.53
CA GLN A 219 21.18 4.68 -27.83
C GLN A 219 21.57 5.86 -26.92
N GLU A 220 20.67 6.79 -26.69
CA GLU A 220 20.90 7.93 -25.80
C GLU A 220 21.19 7.45 -24.37
N VAL A 221 20.33 6.56 -23.83
CA VAL A 221 20.47 6.03 -22.47
C VAL A 221 21.76 5.20 -22.37
N PHE A 222 22.01 4.32 -23.31
CA PHE A 222 23.25 3.52 -23.35
C PHE A 222 24.49 4.44 -23.39
N GLY A 223 24.54 5.41 -24.29
CA GLY A 223 25.65 6.36 -24.40
C GLY A 223 25.90 7.18 -23.14
N ARG A 224 24.83 7.44 -22.35
CA ARG A 224 24.94 8.16 -21.09
C ARG A 224 25.72 7.41 -20.03
N TYR A 225 25.55 6.10 -19.93
CA TYR A 225 26.15 5.28 -18.87
C TYR A 225 27.32 4.42 -19.31
N ARG A 226 27.57 4.29 -20.59
CA ARG A 226 28.62 3.40 -21.14
C ARG A 226 29.96 3.64 -20.47
N ASP A 227 30.56 2.54 -20.02
CA ASP A 227 31.88 2.46 -19.38
C ASP A 227 32.02 3.33 -18.10
N LYS A 228 30.91 3.68 -17.47
CA LYS A 228 30.93 4.38 -16.19
C LYS A 228 31.02 3.42 -15.02
N LYS A 229 31.79 3.84 -14.04
CA LYS A 229 31.88 3.18 -12.73
C LYS A 229 31.57 4.20 -11.64
N PHE A 230 30.75 3.79 -10.68
CA PHE A 230 30.36 4.62 -9.56
C PHE A 230 30.79 3.93 -8.29
N THR A 231 31.50 4.66 -7.43
CA THR A 231 31.77 4.21 -6.05
C THR A 231 30.74 4.90 -5.15
N LEU A 232 29.80 4.11 -4.68
CA LEU A 232 28.76 4.59 -3.79
C LEU A 232 29.25 4.68 -2.35
N SER A 233 28.46 5.36 -1.51
CA SER A 233 28.65 5.28 -0.06
C SER A 233 28.71 3.82 0.40
N LEU A 234 29.31 3.58 1.55
CA LEU A 234 29.50 2.24 2.09
C LEU A 234 30.46 1.35 1.28
N GLY A 235 31.18 1.90 0.29
CA GLY A 235 32.16 1.19 -0.51
C GLY A 235 31.57 0.24 -1.55
N VAL A 236 30.31 0.42 -1.93
CA VAL A 236 29.66 -0.36 -3.00
C VAL A 236 30.07 0.19 -4.35
N GLU A 237 30.52 -0.68 -5.24
CA GLU A 237 30.81 -0.32 -6.64
C GLU A 237 29.67 -0.74 -7.57
N VAL A 238 29.30 0.17 -8.48
CA VAL A 238 28.36 -0.06 -9.58
C VAL A 238 29.17 0.05 -10.88
N ASP A 239 29.30 -1.07 -11.59
CA ASP A 239 30.05 -1.18 -12.82
C ASP A 239 29.10 -1.25 -14.02
N LEU A 240 29.02 -0.15 -14.78
CA LEU A 240 28.24 -0.05 -16.02
C LEU A 240 29.13 -0.13 -17.24
N SER A 241 30.09 -1.08 -17.26
CA SER A 241 30.83 -1.44 -18.45
C SER A 241 29.89 -1.84 -19.60
N GLU A 242 30.32 -1.67 -20.84
CA GLU A 242 29.50 -1.94 -22.04
C GLU A 242 28.83 -3.31 -21.97
N GLU A 243 29.57 -4.33 -21.56
CA GLU A 243 29.11 -5.73 -21.44
C GLU A 243 27.93 -5.87 -20.43
N LYS A 244 27.99 -5.15 -19.31
CA LYS A 244 26.93 -5.18 -18.28
C LYS A 244 25.78 -4.25 -18.59
N LEU A 245 26.07 -3.10 -19.20
CA LEU A 245 25.11 -2.05 -19.43
C LEU A 245 24.09 -2.39 -20.53
N LEU A 246 24.53 -3.03 -21.63
CA LEU A 246 23.62 -3.32 -22.74
C LEU A 246 22.45 -4.21 -22.30
N PRO A 247 22.66 -5.34 -21.61
CA PRO A 247 21.54 -6.11 -21.05
C PRO A 247 20.65 -5.32 -20.07
N LEU A 248 21.24 -4.44 -19.26
CA LEU A 248 20.47 -3.61 -18.32
C LEU A 248 19.54 -2.64 -19.05
N VAL A 249 20.03 -1.93 -20.06
CA VAL A 249 19.20 -1.01 -20.86
C VAL A 249 18.08 -1.78 -21.55
N LEU A 250 18.39 -2.88 -22.22
CA LEU A 250 17.40 -3.69 -22.92
C LEU A 250 16.35 -4.33 -21.97
N ALA A 251 16.75 -4.61 -20.73
CA ALA A 251 15.85 -5.19 -19.74
C ALA A 251 14.96 -4.14 -19.05
N TYR A 252 15.54 -3.06 -18.54
CA TYR A 252 14.87 -2.17 -17.61
C TYR A 252 14.34 -0.87 -18.23
N LEU A 253 14.84 -0.42 -19.39
CA LEU A 253 14.34 0.80 -20.00
C LEU A 253 12.83 0.78 -20.29
N PRO A 254 12.24 -0.33 -20.81
CA PRO A 254 10.78 -0.41 -20.97
C PRO A 254 10.00 -0.25 -19.66
N ALA A 255 10.56 -0.73 -18.55
CA ALA A 255 9.95 -0.57 -17.23
C ALA A 255 10.06 0.88 -16.74
N VAL A 256 11.18 1.57 -16.95
CA VAL A 256 11.34 3.00 -16.67
C VAL A 256 10.30 3.84 -17.42
N GLU A 257 10.11 3.55 -18.72
CA GLU A 257 9.12 4.25 -19.56
C GLU A 257 7.69 4.03 -19.07
N GLN A 258 7.37 2.82 -18.62
CA GLN A 258 6.06 2.52 -18.06
C GLN A 258 5.81 3.29 -16.77
N VAL A 259 6.81 3.39 -15.88
CA VAL A 259 6.72 4.18 -14.63
C VAL A 259 6.51 5.65 -14.96
N GLU A 260 7.29 6.21 -15.89
CA GLU A 260 7.16 7.60 -16.33
C GLU A 260 5.74 7.90 -16.84
N TYR A 261 5.22 7.04 -17.70
CA TYR A 261 3.88 7.19 -18.25
C TYR A 261 2.81 7.18 -17.13
N TRP A 262 2.84 6.20 -16.24
CA TRP A 262 1.87 6.10 -15.14
C TRP A 262 2.02 7.20 -14.09
N TYR A 263 3.25 7.63 -13.83
CA TYR A 263 3.50 8.77 -12.95
C TYR A 263 2.80 10.02 -13.46
N HIS A 264 2.90 10.31 -14.75
CA HIS A 264 2.24 11.47 -15.35
C HIS A 264 0.72 11.34 -15.29
N LEU A 265 0.13 10.17 -15.54
CA LEU A 265 -1.31 9.95 -15.38
C LEU A 265 -1.79 10.21 -13.94
N LEU A 266 -1.01 9.82 -12.95
CA LEU A 266 -1.34 10.12 -11.55
C LEU A 266 -1.21 11.62 -11.26
N ARG A 267 -0.18 12.28 -11.80
CA ARG A 267 0.08 13.72 -11.59
C ARG A 267 -0.95 14.64 -12.23
N GLU A 268 -1.71 14.19 -13.20
CA GLU A 268 -2.83 14.95 -13.78
C GLU A 268 -3.88 15.33 -12.74
N GLU A 269 -4.18 14.44 -11.80
CA GLU A 269 -5.26 14.62 -10.82
C GLU A 269 -4.76 14.73 -9.37
N LEU A 270 -3.59 14.15 -9.05
CA LEU A 270 -3.06 14.10 -7.70
C LEU A 270 -1.90 15.08 -7.52
N SER A 271 -2.04 15.98 -6.56
CA SER A 271 -0.95 16.89 -6.16
C SER A 271 0.13 16.20 -5.34
N SER A 272 -0.21 15.14 -4.60
CA SER A 272 0.71 14.39 -3.73
C SER A 272 0.26 12.94 -3.59
N PHE A 273 1.20 12.02 -3.73
CA PHE A 273 1.04 10.58 -3.50
C PHE A 273 2.40 9.94 -3.26
N ASP A 274 2.42 8.75 -2.67
CA ASP A 274 3.62 7.91 -2.60
C ASP A 274 3.64 6.94 -3.78
N LEU A 275 4.75 6.90 -4.50
CA LEU A 275 4.98 5.94 -5.57
C LEU A 275 6.02 4.92 -5.12
N GLU A 276 5.70 3.65 -5.27
CA GLU A 276 6.61 2.53 -5.03
C GLU A 276 6.89 1.77 -6.32
N ILE A 277 8.16 1.48 -6.54
CA ILE A 277 8.64 0.68 -7.68
C ILE A 277 8.90 -0.74 -7.19
N SER A 278 8.14 -1.72 -7.69
CA SER A 278 8.27 -3.11 -7.29
C SER A 278 9.00 -3.94 -8.35
N LEU A 279 10.11 -4.55 -7.92
CA LEU A 279 10.94 -5.49 -8.68
C LEU A 279 10.96 -6.88 -8.02
N ASP A 280 10.26 -7.06 -6.89
CA ASP A 280 10.35 -8.26 -6.05
C ASP A 280 9.71 -9.52 -6.69
N GLU A 281 8.69 -9.36 -7.55
CA GLU A 281 8.12 -10.47 -8.34
C GLU A 281 8.92 -10.78 -9.61
N GLY A 282 10.07 -10.11 -9.86
CA GLY A 282 10.95 -10.37 -11.01
C GLY A 282 11.54 -11.78 -11.03
N GLU A 283 12.16 -12.20 -12.14
CA GLU A 283 12.72 -13.54 -12.30
C GLU A 283 14.07 -13.73 -11.59
N SER A 284 14.84 -12.65 -11.39
CA SER A 284 16.18 -12.69 -10.78
C SER A 284 16.31 -11.74 -9.60
N ILE A 285 17.26 -12.02 -8.70
CA ILE A 285 17.66 -11.12 -7.62
C ILE A 285 18.07 -9.77 -8.25
N THR A 286 17.60 -8.66 -7.65
CA THR A 286 17.93 -7.32 -8.12
C THR A 286 19.39 -7.01 -7.81
N SER A 287 20.21 -6.85 -8.86
CA SER A 287 21.61 -6.44 -8.68
C SER A 287 21.74 -4.96 -8.30
N PRO A 288 22.86 -4.54 -7.69
CA PRO A 288 23.13 -3.13 -7.43
C PRO A 288 23.09 -2.27 -8.70
N GLU A 289 23.58 -2.80 -9.82
CA GLU A 289 23.56 -2.13 -11.12
C GLU A 289 22.13 -1.92 -11.65
N ALA A 290 21.28 -2.95 -11.51
CA ALA A 290 19.87 -2.86 -11.91
C ALA A 290 19.10 -1.85 -11.08
N HIS A 291 19.28 -1.86 -9.75
CA HIS A 291 18.68 -0.89 -8.85
C HIS A 291 19.17 0.53 -9.15
N PHE A 292 20.49 0.69 -9.28
CA PHE A 292 21.09 1.99 -9.60
C PHE A 292 20.54 2.54 -10.92
N PHE A 293 20.54 1.72 -11.98
CA PHE A 293 20.04 2.13 -13.29
C PHE A 293 18.57 2.59 -13.24
N MET A 294 17.71 1.79 -12.61
CA MET A 294 16.29 2.14 -12.45
C MET A 294 16.12 3.46 -11.69
N ALA A 295 16.74 3.57 -10.52
CA ALA A 295 16.57 4.72 -9.65
C ALA A 295 17.13 6.01 -10.28
N GLU A 296 18.33 5.94 -10.89
CA GLU A 296 18.98 7.08 -11.54
C GLU A 296 18.18 7.56 -12.76
N GLU A 297 17.69 6.63 -13.62
CA GLU A 297 16.89 7.02 -14.77
C GLU A 297 15.55 7.64 -14.37
N LEU A 298 14.88 7.09 -13.35
CA LEU A 298 13.64 7.66 -12.82
C LEU A 298 13.88 9.05 -12.21
N HIS A 299 14.94 9.19 -11.41
CA HIS A 299 15.31 10.47 -10.82
C HIS A 299 15.63 11.53 -11.89
N ARG A 300 16.40 11.15 -12.90
CA ARG A 300 16.76 12.04 -14.02
C ARG A 300 15.54 12.50 -14.83
N ARG A 301 14.51 11.67 -14.94
CA ARG A 301 13.23 12.01 -15.58
C ARG A 301 12.29 12.81 -14.67
N GLY A 302 12.74 13.17 -13.46
CA GLY A 302 11.94 13.94 -12.51
C GLY A 302 10.81 13.15 -11.87
N ILE A 303 10.88 11.83 -11.86
CA ILE A 303 9.90 10.96 -11.22
C ILE A 303 10.17 10.94 -9.71
N ASP A 304 9.21 11.44 -8.95
CA ASP A 304 9.27 11.46 -7.48
C ASP A 304 8.67 10.16 -6.93
N PHE A 305 9.52 9.16 -6.68
CA PHE A 305 9.14 7.91 -6.05
C PHE A 305 9.64 7.87 -4.60
N ARG A 306 8.94 7.14 -3.74
CA ARG A 306 9.21 7.10 -2.29
C ARG A 306 9.79 5.81 -1.79
N SER A 307 9.66 4.73 -2.55
CA SER A 307 10.22 3.43 -2.22
C SER A 307 10.51 2.58 -3.44
N ILE A 308 11.49 1.69 -3.30
CA ILE A 308 11.76 0.60 -4.23
C ILE A 308 11.74 -0.71 -3.44
N ALA A 309 11.08 -1.72 -3.99
CA ALA A 309 11.09 -3.09 -3.50
C ALA A 309 11.97 -3.97 -4.39
N PRO A 310 13.25 -4.16 -4.07
CA PRO A 310 14.12 -5.08 -4.81
C PRO A 310 13.79 -6.54 -4.46
N ARG A 311 14.08 -7.45 -5.39
CA ARG A 311 14.06 -8.88 -5.10
C ARG A 311 15.32 -9.28 -4.34
N PHE A 312 15.14 -9.72 -3.11
CA PHE A 312 16.20 -10.20 -2.24
C PHE A 312 16.46 -11.71 -2.44
N PRO A 313 17.67 -12.20 -2.05
CA PRO A 313 17.94 -13.64 -2.00
C PRO A 313 17.09 -14.33 -0.93
N GLY A 314 16.85 -15.64 -1.13
CA GLY A 314 16.06 -16.46 -0.23
C GLY A 314 14.59 -16.60 -0.64
N VAL A 315 13.80 -17.21 0.24
CA VAL A 315 12.39 -17.51 0.00
C VAL A 315 11.50 -16.74 0.95
N PHE A 316 10.53 -16.03 0.38
CA PHE A 316 9.59 -15.16 1.10
C PHE A 316 8.16 -15.71 0.98
N GLU A 317 7.92 -16.88 1.55
CA GLU A 317 6.56 -17.45 1.60
C GLU A 317 5.74 -16.82 2.73
N LYS A 318 4.43 -16.69 2.50
CA LYS A 318 3.51 -16.10 3.47
C LYS A 318 3.23 -17.06 4.63
N GLY A 319 3.21 -16.56 5.86
CA GLY A 319 2.87 -17.32 7.06
C GLY A 319 4.02 -18.14 7.67
N ILE A 320 5.23 -18.03 7.13
CA ILE A 320 6.44 -18.66 7.69
C ILE A 320 7.59 -17.67 7.72
N ASP A 321 8.60 -17.93 8.54
CA ASP A 321 9.78 -17.09 8.62
C ASP A 321 10.63 -17.19 7.33
N TYR A 322 11.58 -16.28 7.19
CA TYR A 322 12.53 -16.26 6.07
C TYR A 322 13.31 -17.58 5.96
N ILE A 323 13.41 -18.10 4.73
CA ILE A 323 14.19 -19.28 4.40
C ILE A 323 15.35 -18.85 3.50
N GLY A 324 16.56 -18.90 4.02
CA GLY A 324 17.77 -18.51 3.31
C GLY A 324 18.92 -18.17 4.25
N ASP A 325 20.07 -17.82 3.67
CA ASP A 325 21.24 -17.34 4.41
C ASP A 325 21.01 -15.87 4.81
N ARG A 326 20.96 -15.61 6.11
CA ARG A 326 20.76 -14.26 6.67
C ARG A 326 21.95 -13.33 6.44
N GLU A 327 23.16 -13.87 6.30
CA GLU A 327 24.33 -13.05 5.97
C GLU A 327 24.32 -12.66 4.48
N GLU A 328 23.89 -13.55 3.60
CA GLU A 328 23.66 -13.23 2.17
C GLU A 328 22.59 -12.17 2.03
N PHE A 329 21.47 -12.31 2.75
CA PHE A 329 20.40 -11.30 2.80
C PHE A 329 20.94 -9.95 3.28
N SER A 330 21.73 -9.94 4.37
CA SER A 330 22.32 -8.71 4.92
C SER A 330 23.26 -8.03 3.92
N ARG A 331 24.12 -8.81 3.24
CA ARG A 331 25.00 -8.27 2.19
C ARG A 331 24.22 -7.71 1.00
N ALA A 332 23.23 -8.43 0.52
CA ALA A 332 22.35 -7.94 -0.56
C ALA A 332 21.63 -6.65 -0.14
N LEU A 333 21.05 -6.62 1.05
CA LEU A 333 20.39 -5.43 1.59
C LEU A 333 21.35 -4.24 1.72
N TRP A 334 22.58 -4.46 2.19
CA TRP A 334 23.60 -3.43 2.31
C TRP A 334 23.89 -2.72 0.98
N THR A 335 24.00 -3.48 -0.12
CA THR A 335 24.22 -2.90 -1.45
C THR A 335 23.02 -2.08 -1.92
N GLN A 336 21.80 -2.54 -1.66
CA GLN A 336 20.58 -1.81 -2.01
C GLN A 336 20.44 -0.50 -1.18
N VAL A 337 20.84 -0.55 0.09
CA VAL A 337 20.85 0.64 0.96
C VAL A 337 21.85 1.69 0.45
N ALA A 338 23.03 1.28 -0.02
CA ALA A 338 24.00 2.21 -0.60
C ALA A 338 23.42 2.94 -1.82
N VAL A 339 22.78 2.22 -2.73
CA VAL A 339 22.12 2.81 -3.89
C VAL A 339 21.04 3.79 -3.47
N ALA A 340 20.15 3.39 -2.56
CA ALA A 340 19.03 4.23 -2.13
C ALA A 340 19.51 5.55 -1.46
N ARG A 341 20.57 5.49 -0.66
CA ARG A 341 21.15 6.67 0.00
C ARG A 341 21.74 7.66 -0.98
N ASP A 342 22.48 7.18 -1.96
CA ASP A 342 23.27 8.03 -2.84
C ASP A 342 22.42 8.66 -3.95
N ILE A 343 21.36 7.98 -4.41
CA ILE A 343 20.54 8.50 -5.50
C ILE A 343 19.44 9.44 -5.01
N GLY A 344 18.79 9.17 -3.89
CA GLY A 344 17.69 10.05 -3.51
C GLY A 344 17.15 9.89 -2.09
N GLY A 345 17.70 8.99 -1.28
CA GLY A 345 17.27 8.81 0.11
C GLY A 345 15.82 8.31 0.24
N TYR A 346 15.38 7.50 -0.73
CA TYR A 346 14.07 6.82 -0.66
C TYR A 346 14.15 5.57 0.20
N ARG A 347 12.99 5.02 0.56
CA ARG A 347 12.91 3.81 1.37
C ARG A 347 13.18 2.56 0.55
N LEU A 348 13.78 1.56 1.20
CA LEU A 348 13.69 0.18 0.72
C LEU A 348 12.40 -0.46 1.26
N SER A 349 11.70 -1.14 0.39
CA SER A 349 10.49 -1.88 0.71
C SER A 349 10.78 -3.38 0.79
N LEU A 350 10.32 -4.02 1.86
CA LEU A 350 10.35 -5.46 2.00
C LEU A 350 8.96 -6.02 1.77
N HIS A 351 8.74 -6.61 0.60
CA HIS A 351 7.51 -7.30 0.24
C HIS A 351 7.44 -8.70 0.83
N SER A 352 6.23 -9.27 0.87
CA SER A 352 5.99 -10.57 1.53
C SER A 352 6.58 -10.65 2.93
N GLY A 353 6.61 -9.50 3.61
CA GLY A 353 7.27 -9.30 4.89
C GLY A 353 6.55 -9.90 6.10
N SER A 354 5.36 -10.51 5.92
CA SER A 354 4.64 -11.18 7.02
C SER A 354 5.46 -12.29 7.63
N ASP A 355 5.54 -12.31 8.97
CA ASP A 355 6.15 -13.37 9.77
C ASP A 355 7.66 -13.60 9.54
N LYS A 356 8.39 -12.59 9.03
CA LYS A 356 9.84 -12.64 8.74
C LYS A 356 10.69 -12.20 9.94
N PHE A 357 10.37 -12.72 11.13
CA PHE A 357 10.95 -12.27 12.40
C PHE A 357 12.46 -12.38 12.45
N SER A 358 13.06 -13.37 11.79
CA SER A 358 14.52 -13.58 11.80
C SER A 358 15.31 -12.51 11.06
N ILE A 359 14.69 -11.79 10.11
CA ILE A 359 15.35 -10.75 9.31
C ILE A 359 14.89 -9.33 9.61
N TYR A 360 13.81 -9.11 10.37
CA TYR A 360 13.39 -7.75 10.75
C TYR A 360 14.49 -6.94 11.43
N PRO A 361 15.24 -7.50 12.42
CA PRO A 361 16.33 -6.75 13.05
C PRO A 361 17.44 -6.36 12.07
N ILE A 362 17.72 -7.22 11.08
CA ILE A 362 18.72 -6.95 10.04
C ILE A 362 18.18 -5.81 9.15
N PHE A 363 16.94 -5.93 8.66
CA PHE A 363 16.33 -4.96 7.80
C PHE A 363 16.26 -3.56 8.43
N PHE A 364 15.82 -3.49 9.69
CA PHE A 364 15.77 -2.23 10.44
C PHE A 364 17.15 -1.60 10.62
N ARG A 365 18.15 -2.40 11.01
CA ARG A 365 19.51 -1.92 11.24
C ARG A 365 20.15 -1.38 9.96
N GLU A 366 20.11 -2.14 8.86
CA GLU A 366 20.78 -1.77 7.61
C GLU A 366 20.11 -0.56 6.95
N THR A 367 18.79 -0.47 6.99
CA THR A 367 18.06 0.69 6.46
C THR A 367 18.18 1.94 7.34
N GLY A 368 18.73 1.82 8.55
CA GLY A 368 18.77 2.91 9.52
C GLY A 368 17.38 3.36 9.97
N GLY A 369 16.40 2.47 9.90
CA GLY A 369 15.01 2.74 10.23
C GLY A 369 14.19 3.44 9.12
N LEU A 370 14.78 3.72 7.95
CA LEU A 370 14.06 4.27 6.81
C LEU A 370 13.62 3.14 5.87
N PHE A 371 12.42 2.63 6.09
CA PHE A 371 11.89 1.46 5.38
C PHE A 371 10.39 1.53 5.13
N HIS A 372 9.92 0.70 4.20
CA HIS A 372 8.54 0.25 4.10
C HIS A 372 8.50 -1.26 4.30
N LEU A 373 7.74 -1.74 5.28
CA LEU A 373 7.52 -3.18 5.46
C LEU A 373 6.11 -3.52 5.02
N LYS A 374 5.97 -4.33 3.99
CA LYS A 374 4.69 -4.71 3.41
C LYS A 374 4.27 -6.10 3.89
N THR A 375 3.18 -6.17 4.65
CA THR A 375 2.61 -7.42 5.11
C THR A 375 1.24 -7.63 4.48
N SER A 376 1.02 -8.79 3.88
CA SER A 376 -0.27 -9.12 3.25
C SER A 376 -1.31 -9.68 4.22
N GLY A 377 -1.01 -9.61 5.52
CA GLY A 377 -1.88 -10.09 6.61
C GLY A 377 -2.11 -11.60 6.56
N THR A 378 -1.42 -12.34 7.40
CA THR A 378 -1.71 -13.75 7.65
C THR A 378 -2.92 -13.96 8.55
N SER A 379 -3.55 -12.88 8.99
CA SER A 379 -4.78 -12.89 9.80
C SER A 379 -5.93 -13.71 9.18
N TRP A 380 -6.00 -13.81 7.84
CA TRP A 380 -6.99 -14.67 7.19
C TRP A 380 -6.80 -16.15 7.52
N LEU A 381 -5.59 -16.61 7.84
CA LEU A 381 -5.32 -17.97 8.30
C LEU A 381 -6.04 -18.28 9.61
N GLN A 382 -6.16 -17.29 10.51
CA GLN A 382 -6.95 -17.44 11.73
C GLN A 382 -8.44 -17.63 11.42
N GLY A 383 -8.95 -16.97 10.39
CA GLY A 383 -10.30 -17.20 9.90
C GLY A 383 -10.50 -18.62 9.38
N VAL A 384 -9.53 -19.16 8.64
CA VAL A 384 -9.54 -20.55 8.16
C VAL A 384 -9.50 -21.54 9.34
N ALA A 385 -8.65 -21.29 10.34
CA ALA A 385 -8.57 -22.11 11.55
C ALA A 385 -9.93 -22.18 12.28
N VAL A 386 -10.59 -21.04 12.48
CA VAL A 386 -11.92 -20.99 13.11
C VAL A 386 -12.95 -21.77 12.31
N VAL A 387 -12.92 -21.70 10.97
CA VAL A 387 -13.83 -22.49 10.12
C VAL A 387 -13.54 -23.99 10.27
N ALA A 388 -12.27 -24.39 10.29
CA ALA A 388 -11.87 -25.78 10.46
C ALA A 388 -12.24 -26.37 11.84
N GLU A 389 -12.25 -25.55 12.89
CA GLU A 389 -12.64 -25.97 14.25
C GLU A 389 -14.15 -26.10 14.44
N LYS A 390 -14.95 -25.39 13.62
CA LYS A 390 -16.41 -25.35 13.79
C LYS A 390 -17.19 -26.22 12.81
N ASN A 391 -16.53 -26.79 11.81
CA ASN A 391 -17.07 -27.77 10.87
C ASN A 391 -16.50 -29.18 11.10
#